data_9a63efac56bed9889a0e1842563a7e0c
#
_entry.id   9a63efac56bed9889a0e1842563a7e0c
#
_cell.length_a   1.000
_cell.length_b   1.000
_cell.length_c   1.000
_cell.angle_alpha   90.00
_cell.angle_beta   90.00
_cell.angle_gamma   90.00
#
_symmetry.space_group_name_H-M   'P 1'
#
loop_
_entity.id
_entity.type
_entity.pdbx_description
1 polymer ?
#
loop_
_entity_poly.entity_id
_entity_poly.type
_entity_poly.pdbx_seq_one_letter_code
_entity_poly.pdbx_strand_id
1 'polypeptide(L)'
;GVGKSWLARQIADEHSLPFIDVRGSTMSEGDVGGYPDLDGMKENGVMTFCMPAWFVRACNEPVVLMLDELNRSLPGVQQSFFQLVLDRELGNDKNGVPYRLHPDTRVIAAVNHGSEYDVNEMDPALLRRFWVADVDPSSSDWISWAVANDIDEVLIDFIRQNPAHLRVDPGSIEPGTVCPNPASWHRANEALVHMQMAPSDCAGKDIPEGMYALLLGMVGVEAAIACT
;
A
#
# COMPACT_ATOMS: atom_id res chain seq x y z
N GLY A 1 8.28 -3.02 -2.59
CA GLY A 1 7.65 -1.98 -1.77
C GLY A 1 8.32 -1.81 -0.42
N VAL A 2 8.24 -0.60 0.13
CA VAL A 2 8.83 -0.25 1.45
C VAL A 2 7.85 -0.40 2.63
N GLY A 3 6.66 -0.95 2.40
CA GLY A 3 5.71 -1.25 3.48
C GLY A 3 4.71 -0.12 3.83
N LYS A 4 4.55 0.92 2.99
CA LYS A 4 3.63 2.04 3.27
C LYS A 4 2.20 1.61 3.63
N SER A 5 1.59 0.77 2.79
CA SER A 5 0.22 0.28 3.02
C SER A 5 0.14 -0.65 4.24
N TRP A 6 1.22 -1.39 4.52
CA TRP A 6 1.32 -2.23 5.71
C TRP A 6 1.37 -1.40 7.00
N LEU A 7 2.14 -0.30 6.99
CA LEU A 7 2.19 0.66 8.10
C LEU A 7 0.80 1.25 8.42
N ALA A 8 0.04 1.63 7.40
CA ALA A 8 -1.32 2.15 7.59
C ALA A 8 -2.27 1.10 8.20
N ARG A 9 -2.11 -0.18 7.81
CA ARG A 9 -2.86 -1.29 8.38
C ARG A 9 -2.48 -1.53 9.84
N GLN A 10 -1.19 -1.52 10.16
CA GLN A 10 -0.70 -1.64 11.54
C GLN A 10 -1.28 -0.53 12.44
N ILE A 11 -1.31 0.71 11.96
CA ILE A 11 -1.94 1.82 12.70
C ILE A 11 -3.43 1.54 12.97
N ALA A 12 -4.15 0.98 12.00
CA ALA A 12 -5.55 0.61 12.19
C ALA A 12 -5.71 -0.46 13.28
N ASP A 13 -4.87 -1.50 13.23
CA ASP A 13 -4.89 -2.60 14.20
C ASP A 13 -4.56 -2.12 15.62
N GLU A 14 -3.52 -1.29 15.78
CA GLU A 14 -3.13 -0.71 17.07
C GLU A 14 -4.24 0.15 17.72
N HIS A 15 -5.03 0.82 16.89
CA HIS A 15 -6.16 1.62 17.35
C HIS A 15 -7.50 0.86 17.34
N SER A 16 -7.49 -0.42 16.99
CA SER A 16 -8.69 -1.25 16.85
C SER A 16 -9.76 -0.62 15.93
N LEU A 17 -9.31 0.02 14.85
CA LEU A 17 -10.16 0.63 13.84
C LEU A 17 -10.24 -0.26 12.59
N PRO A 18 -11.41 -0.36 11.94
CA PRO A 18 -11.50 -0.96 10.62
C PRO A 18 -10.59 -0.27 9.61
N PHE A 19 -9.96 -1.05 8.74
CA PHE A 19 -9.10 -0.57 7.68
C PHE A 19 -9.83 -0.59 6.34
N ILE A 20 -9.80 0.52 5.61
CA ILE A 20 -10.33 0.64 4.26
C ILE A 20 -9.18 1.05 3.34
N ASP A 21 -8.85 0.20 2.37
CA ASP A 21 -7.83 0.45 1.35
C ASP A 21 -8.50 0.88 0.05
N VAL A 22 -8.25 2.11 -0.36
CA VAL A 22 -8.76 2.71 -1.59
C VAL A 22 -7.59 3.03 -2.50
N ARG A 23 -7.51 2.34 -3.63
CA ARG A 23 -6.38 2.44 -4.55
C ARG A 23 -6.70 3.34 -5.72
N GLY A 24 -6.16 4.55 -5.69
CA GLY A 24 -6.47 5.59 -6.68
C GLY A 24 -6.12 5.22 -8.12
N SER A 25 -5.04 4.46 -8.34
CA SER A 25 -4.61 4.03 -9.69
C SER A 25 -5.59 3.10 -10.41
N THR A 26 -6.51 2.47 -9.68
CA THR A 26 -7.50 1.51 -10.23
C THR A 26 -8.91 2.07 -10.27
N MET A 27 -9.12 3.33 -9.86
CA MET A 27 -10.43 3.94 -9.74
C MET A 27 -10.77 4.85 -10.92
N SER A 28 -12.05 4.92 -11.21
CA SER A 28 -12.67 5.96 -12.03
C SER A 28 -13.24 7.08 -11.14
N GLU A 29 -13.66 8.18 -11.74
CA GLU A 29 -14.31 9.29 -11.02
C GLU A 29 -15.59 8.83 -10.29
N GLY A 30 -16.36 7.93 -10.90
CA GLY A 30 -17.58 7.38 -10.29
C GLY A 30 -17.30 6.48 -9.08
N ASP A 31 -16.14 5.82 -9.03
CA ASP A 31 -15.75 4.98 -7.90
C ASP A 31 -15.42 5.81 -6.64
N VAL A 32 -15.19 7.11 -6.81
CA VAL A 32 -14.95 8.06 -5.70
C VAL A 32 -16.15 8.97 -5.51
N GLY A 33 -16.57 9.68 -6.55
CA GLY A 33 -17.65 10.68 -6.50
C GLY A 33 -19.06 10.10 -6.54
N GLY A 34 -19.19 8.79 -6.79
CA GLY A 34 -20.49 8.12 -6.94
C GLY A 34 -21.05 8.21 -8.35
N TYR A 35 -22.13 7.49 -8.56
CA TYR A 35 -22.89 7.47 -9.84
C TYR A 35 -24.25 8.14 -9.67
N PRO A 36 -24.79 8.82 -10.72
CA PRO A 36 -26.11 9.42 -10.64
C PRO A 36 -27.20 8.40 -10.28
N ASP A 37 -28.04 8.75 -9.31
CA ASP A 37 -29.25 8.01 -8.96
C ASP A 37 -30.36 8.33 -9.98
N LEU A 38 -30.43 7.50 -11.02
CA LEU A 38 -31.39 7.72 -12.13
C LEU A 38 -32.84 7.56 -11.70
N ASP A 39 -33.13 6.71 -10.74
CA ASP A 39 -34.50 6.49 -10.27
C ASP A 39 -34.92 7.63 -9.33
N GLY A 40 -34.08 8.03 -8.38
CA GLY A 40 -34.32 9.20 -7.57
C GLY A 40 -34.46 10.48 -8.38
N MET A 41 -33.70 10.62 -9.48
CA MET A 41 -33.82 11.76 -10.39
C MET A 41 -35.18 11.81 -11.10
N LYS A 42 -35.71 10.65 -11.53
CA LYS A 42 -37.04 10.58 -12.15
C LYS A 42 -38.17 10.92 -11.17
N GLU A 43 -38.03 10.46 -9.93
CA GLU A 43 -39.05 10.66 -8.89
C GLU A 43 -39.08 12.08 -8.35
N ASN A 44 -37.88 12.66 -8.12
CA ASN A 44 -37.75 13.92 -7.38
C ASN A 44 -37.37 15.13 -8.25
N GLY A 45 -37.02 14.92 -9.52
CA GLY A 45 -36.57 15.97 -10.43
C GLY A 45 -35.21 16.59 -10.06
N VAL A 46 -34.48 15.96 -9.12
CA VAL A 46 -33.20 16.41 -8.62
C VAL A 46 -32.17 15.30 -8.83
N MET A 47 -30.99 15.65 -9.35
CA MET A 47 -29.90 14.73 -9.51
C MET A 47 -29.17 14.54 -8.16
N THR A 48 -29.16 13.31 -7.69
CA THR A 48 -28.41 12.85 -6.52
C THR A 48 -27.45 11.73 -6.95
N PHE A 49 -26.56 11.33 -6.06
CA PHE A 49 -25.54 10.31 -6.35
C PHE A 49 -25.64 9.15 -5.38
N CYS A 50 -25.55 7.94 -5.93
CA CYS A 50 -25.30 6.74 -5.15
C CYS A 50 -23.82 6.71 -4.77
N MET A 51 -23.51 6.87 -3.51
CA MET A 51 -22.14 6.93 -3.03
C MET A 51 -21.52 5.53 -2.94
N PRO A 52 -20.17 5.39 -3.12
CA PRO A 52 -19.49 4.12 -3.00
C PRO A 52 -19.61 3.57 -1.57
N ALA A 53 -19.74 2.25 -1.46
CA ALA A 53 -19.92 1.58 -0.18
C ALA A 53 -18.78 1.83 0.81
N TRP A 54 -17.54 1.93 0.32
CA TRP A 54 -16.37 2.23 1.14
C TRP A 54 -16.49 3.60 1.82
N PHE A 55 -17.00 4.60 1.11
CA PHE A 55 -17.18 5.95 1.63
C PHE A 55 -18.35 6.02 2.61
N VAL A 56 -19.49 5.40 2.26
CA VAL A 56 -20.65 5.33 3.17
C VAL A 56 -20.27 4.67 4.48
N ARG A 57 -19.46 3.61 4.44
CA ARG A 57 -18.93 2.98 5.64
C ARG A 57 -18.07 3.95 6.46
N ALA A 58 -17.16 4.68 5.82
CA ALA A 58 -16.29 5.66 6.48
C ALA A 58 -17.05 6.89 7.04
N CYS A 59 -18.30 7.13 6.60
CA CYS A 59 -19.19 8.13 7.18
C CYS A 59 -19.90 7.63 8.45
N ASN A 60 -20.25 6.34 8.49
CA ASN A 60 -21.07 5.76 9.54
C ASN A 60 -20.27 5.23 10.75
N GLU A 61 -19.01 4.87 10.55
CA GLU A 61 -18.14 4.37 11.62
C GLU A 61 -16.73 4.95 11.50
N PRO A 62 -15.96 5.06 12.61
CA PRO A 62 -14.57 5.48 12.55
C PRO A 62 -13.72 4.40 11.87
N VAL A 63 -12.90 4.80 10.91
CA VAL A 63 -12.02 3.91 10.16
C VAL A 63 -10.64 4.54 9.95
N VAL A 64 -9.65 3.74 9.63
CA VAL A 64 -8.45 4.21 8.92
C VAL A 64 -8.69 4.05 7.43
N LEU A 65 -8.82 5.17 6.74
CA LEU A 65 -9.01 5.26 5.30
C LEU A 65 -7.66 5.50 4.63
N MET A 66 -7.18 4.50 3.91
CA MET A 66 -5.94 4.55 3.15
C MET A 66 -6.22 4.91 1.70
N LEU A 67 -5.65 6.01 1.22
CA LEU A 67 -5.64 6.42 -0.19
C LEU A 67 -4.29 6.01 -0.79
N ASP A 68 -4.23 4.80 -1.35
CA ASP A 68 -2.99 4.26 -1.91
C ASP A 68 -2.80 4.69 -3.37
N GLU A 69 -1.55 4.85 -3.77
CA GLU A 69 -1.13 5.27 -5.12
C GLU A 69 -1.83 6.56 -5.60
N LEU A 70 -2.02 7.52 -4.69
CA LEU A 70 -2.77 8.74 -4.97
C LEU A 70 -2.23 9.53 -6.17
N ASN A 71 -0.90 9.60 -6.32
CA ASN A 71 -0.24 10.27 -7.44
C ASN A 71 -0.26 9.47 -8.78
N ARG A 72 -0.79 8.26 -8.79
CA ARG A 72 -1.02 7.46 -10.00
C ARG A 72 -2.48 7.49 -10.46
N SER A 73 -3.33 8.17 -9.71
CA SER A 73 -4.74 8.34 -10.05
C SER A 73 -4.92 9.27 -11.26
N LEU A 74 -6.01 9.09 -11.98
CA LEU A 74 -6.44 10.03 -13.01
C LEU A 74 -6.73 11.41 -12.39
N PRO A 75 -6.52 12.52 -13.12
CA PRO A 75 -6.74 13.86 -12.60
C PRO A 75 -8.13 14.08 -11.97
N GLY A 76 -9.20 13.57 -12.57
CA GLY A 76 -10.57 13.71 -12.03
C GLY A 76 -10.75 12.92 -10.72
N VAL A 77 -10.11 11.76 -10.58
CA VAL A 77 -10.07 10.98 -9.34
C VAL A 77 -9.32 11.76 -8.25
N GLN A 78 -8.17 12.38 -8.59
CA GLN A 78 -7.43 13.23 -7.64
C GLN A 78 -8.29 14.41 -7.16
N GLN A 79 -9.08 15.05 -8.04
CA GLN A 79 -9.97 16.14 -7.67
C GLN A 79 -11.03 15.70 -6.65
N SER A 80 -11.61 14.52 -6.82
CA SER A 80 -12.58 13.96 -5.86
C SER A 80 -11.93 13.69 -4.51
N PHE A 81 -10.72 13.13 -4.48
CA PHE A 81 -9.95 12.96 -3.24
C PHE A 81 -9.54 14.28 -2.61
N PHE A 82 -9.32 15.31 -3.43
CA PHE A 82 -9.03 16.65 -2.94
C PHE A 82 -10.14 17.19 -2.06
N GLN A 83 -11.41 17.09 -2.51
CA GLN A 83 -12.57 17.47 -1.72
C GLN A 83 -12.68 16.63 -0.44
N LEU A 84 -12.52 15.31 -0.55
CA LEU A 84 -12.57 14.40 0.60
C LEU A 84 -11.55 14.76 1.69
N VAL A 85 -10.32 15.07 1.29
CA VAL A 85 -9.25 15.41 2.23
C VAL A 85 -9.44 16.81 2.83
N LEU A 86 -9.91 17.77 2.02
CA LEU A 86 -10.09 19.14 2.44
C LEU A 86 -11.30 19.31 3.36
N ASP A 87 -12.47 18.89 2.86
CA ASP A 87 -13.75 19.17 3.48
C ASP A 87 -14.26 18.00 4.31
N ARG A 88 -13.65 16.82 4.17
CA ARG A 88 -14.08 15.53 4.73
C ARG A 88 -15.48 15.13 4.25
N GLU A 89 -15.86 15.57 3.05
CA GLU A 89 -17.17 15.40 2.46
C GLU A 89 -17.06 14.97 0.99
N LEU A 90 -18.05 14.20 0.53
CA LEU A 90 -18.27 13.93 -0.89
C LEU A 90 -19.78 13.85 -1.16
N GLY A 91 -20.17 14.37 -2.32
CA GLY A 91 -21.56 14.31 -2.77
C GLY A 91 -22.56 14.85 -1.77
N ASN A 92 -23.85 14.73 -2.10
CA ASN A 92 -24.96 15.16 -1.25
C ASN A 92 -26.08 14.12 -1.28
N ASP A 93 -26.82 14.04 -0.19
CA ASP A 93 -28.06 13.29 -0.13
C ASP A 93 -29.19 14.00 -0.93
N LYS A 94 -30.37 13.39 -0.95
CA LYS A 94 -31.55 13.93 -1.64
C LYS A 94 -32.07 15.30 -1.11
N ASN A 95 -31.60 15.70 0.08
CA ASN A 95 -31.94 16.98 0.71
C ASN A 95 -30.82 18.02 0.52
N GLY A 96 -29.76 17.69 -0.22
CA GLY A 96 -28.62 18.56 -0.43
C GLY A 96 -27.62 18.56 0.76
N VAL A 97 -27.75 17.64 1.71
CA VAL A 97 -26.82 17.52 2.84
C VAL A 97 -25.62 16.70 2.40
N PRO A 98 -24.39 17.23 2.55
CA PRO A 98 -23.19 16.49 2.17
C PRO A 98 -22.97 15.24 3.04
N TYR A 99 -22.55 14.16 2.41
CA TYR A 99 -22.05 13.00 3.13
C TYR A 99 -20.69 13.34 3.73
N ARG A 100 -20.55 13.17 5.03
CA ARG A 100 -19.35 13.56 5.79
C ARG A 100 -18.71 12.35 6.44
N LEU A 101 -17.37 12.25 6.35
CA LEU A 101 -16.60 11.26 7.09
C LEU A 101 -16.85 11.33 8.58
N HIS A 102 -16.90 10.16 9.25
CA HIS A 102 -16.98 10.11 10.70
C HIS A 102 -15.85 10.97 11.33
N PRO A 103 -16.12 11.75 12.39
CA PRO A 103 -15.13 12.65 12.98
C PRO A 103 -13.81 11.95 13.36
N ASP A 104 -13.89 10.72 13.82
CA ASP A 104 -12.76 9.93 14.26
C ASP A 104 -12.10 9.11 13.12
N THR A 105 -12.61 9.16 11.89
CA THR A 105 -11.92 8.57 10.73
C THR A 105 -10.58 9.26 10.51
N ARG A 106 -9.53 8.46 10.32
CA ARG A 106 -8.18 8.93 9.98
C ARG A 106 -7.90 8.65 8.51
N VAL A 107 -7.48 9.67 7.78
CA VAL A 107 -7.13 9.56 6.36
C VAL A 107 -5.62 9.53 6.23
N ILE A 108 -5.11 8.47 5.63
CA ILE A 108 -3.68 8.28 5.31
C ILE A 108 -3.57 8.17 3.79
N ALA A 109 -2.62 8.87 3.19
CA ALA A 109 -2.33 8.74 1.77
C ALA A 109 -0.93 8.18 1.55
N ALA A 110 -0.76 7.32 0.56
CA ALA A 110 0.55 6.90 0.10
C ALA A 110 0.80 7.34 -1.34
N VAL A 111 1.99 7.81 -1.57
CA VAL A 111 2.49 8.18 -2.88
C VAL A 111 3.81 7.48 -3.15
N ASN A 112 4.10 7.17 -4.41
CA ASN A 112 5.39 6.68 -4.83
C ASN A 112 6.20 7.83 -5.42
N HIS A 113 7.44 7.95 -5.01
CA HIS A 113 8.41 8.86 -5.58
C HIS A 113 9.45 8.05 -6.36
N GLY A 114 9.92 8.58 -7.46
CA GLY A 114 10.95 7.96 -8.29
C GLY A 114 10.63 8.12 -9.78
N SER A 115 11.67 8.32 -10.59
CA SER A 115 11.55 8.46 -12.04
C SER A 115 11.15 7.16 -12.74
N GLU A 116 11.23 6.02 -12.05
CA GLU A 116 10.82 4.70 -12.52
C GLU A 116 9.31 4.47 -12.48
N TYR A 117 8.57 5.36 -11.83
CA TYR A 117 7.10 5.31 -11.77
C TYR A 117 6.51 6.34 -12.72
N ASP A 118 5.54 5.92 -13.52
CA ASP A 118 4.68 6.85 -14.26
C ASP A 118 3.71 7.50 -13.27
N VAL A 119 4.16 8.61 -12.68
CA VAL A 119 3.43 9.33 -11.64
C VAL A 119 3.10 10.74 -12.10
N ASN A 120 1.87 11.16 -11.85
CA ASN A 120 1.48 12.55 -12.02
C ASN A 120 2.06 13.38 -10.87
N GLU A 121 2.48 14.60 -11.17
CA GLU A 121 2.78 15.56 -10.10
C GLU A 121 1.52 15.80 -9.27
N MET A 122 1.68 15.68 -7.95
CA MET A 122 0.57 16.01 -7.05
C MET A 122 0.37 17.51 -6.97
N ASP A 123 -0.89 17.93 -6.98
CA ASP A 123 -1.23 19.33 -6.76
C ASP A 123 -0.64 19.81 -5.42
N PRO A 124 0.18 20.90 -5.42
CA PRO A 124 0.77 21.44 -4.21
C PRO A 124 -0.27 21.83 -3.14
N ALA A 125 -1.47 22.19 -3.56
CA ALA A 125 -2.54 22.50 -2.63
C ALA A 125 -3.07 21.25 -1.91
N LEU A 126 -3.09 20.08 -2.55
CA LEU A 126 -3.41 18.81 -1.90
C LEU A 126 -2.32 18.40 -0.92
N LEU A 127 -1.04 18.49 -1.30
CA LEU A 127 0.08 18.17 -0.42
C LEU A 127 0.08 18.99 0.87
N ARG A 128 -0.27 20.27 0.81
CA ARG A 128 -0.35 21.17 1.98
C ARG A 128 -1.40 20.77 3.01
N ARG A 129 -2.28 19.82 2.70
CA ARG A 129 -3.33 19.32 3.60
C ARG A 129 -2.92 18.06 4.35
N PHE A 130 -1.77 17.51 4.00
CA PHE A 130 -1.19 16.36 4.68
C PHE A 130 0.03 16.78 5.51
N TRP A 131 0.23 16.08 6.59
CA TRP A 131 1.55 15.93 7.16
C TRP A 131 2.30 14.90 6.33
N VAL A 132 3.38 15.32 5.69
CA VAL A 132 4.15 14.48 4.76
C VAL A 132 5.38 13.94 5.47
N ALA A 133 5.58 12.64 5.39
CA ALA A 133 6.76 11.96 5.89
C ALA A 133 7.31 10.99 4.83
N ASP A 134 8.62 10.99 4.69
CA ASP A 134 9.30 9.99 3.88
C ASP A 134 9.42 8.69 4.67
N VAL A 135 9.10 7.58 4.00
CA VAL A 135 9.24 6.24 4.56
C VAL A 135 10.43 5.57 3.90
N ASP A 136 11.52 5.55 4.62
CA ASP A 136 12.79 4.94 4.20
C ASP A 136 13.33 4.01 5.31
N PRO A 137 12.78 2.80 5.45
CA PRO A 137 13.15 1.88 6.52
C PRO A 137 14.60 1.43 6.35
N SER A 138 15.35 1.47 7.44
CA SER A 138 16.69 0.91 7.53
C SER A 138 16.67 -0.62 7.59
N SER A 139 17.82 -1.26 7.39
CA SER A 139 17.96 -2.70 7.60
C SER A 139 17.67 -3.12 9.04
N SER A 140 18.02 -2.28 10.04
CA SER A 140 17.71 -2.54 11.45
C SER A 140 16.19 -2.50 11.73
N ASP A 141 15.45 -1.59 11.09
CA ASP A 141 13.99 -1.51 11.22
C ASP A 141 13.34 -2.76 10.64
N TRP A 142 13.81 -3.18 9.45
CA TRP A 142 13.32 -4.41 8.82
C TRP A 142 13.63 -5.65 9.68
N ILE A 143 14.85 -5.77 10.22
CA ILE A 143 15.23 -6.89 11.09
C ILE A 143 14.34 -6.94 12.33
N SER A 144 14.08 -5.79 12.97
CA SER A 144 13.21 -5.72 14.15
C SER A 144 11.78 -6.17 13.82
N TRP A 145 11.28 -5.73 12.67
CA TRP A 145 9.98 -6.18 12.15
C TRP A 145 9.99 -7.67 11.81
N ALA A 146 11.03 -8.17 11.13
CA ALA A 146 11.15 -9.55 10.70
C ALA A 146 11.13 -10.54 11.88
N VAL A 147 11.83 -10.22 12.96
CA VAL A 147 11.81 -11.00 14.21
C VAL A 147 10.40 -11.07 14.81
N ALA A 148 9.63 -9.98 14.75
CA ALA A 148 8.27 -9.92 15.28
C ALA A 148 7.22 -10.57 14.37
N ASN A 149 7.57 -10.90 13.13
CA ASN A 149 6.66 -11.45 12.11
C ASN A 149 7.10 -12.82 11.57
N ASP A 150 7.79 -13.61 12.40
CA ASP A 150 8.15 -15.00 12.13
C ASP A 150 8.90 -15.22 10.81
N ILE A 151 9.75 -14.27 10.41
CA ILE A 151 10.69 -14.48 9.30
C ILE A 151 11.78 -15.44 9.75
N ASP A 152 12.15 -16.37 8.86
CA ASP A 152 13.20 -17.37 9.12
C ASP A 152 14.49 -16.71 9.60
N GLU A 153 15.06 -17.25 10.68
CA GLU A 153 16.24 -16.68 11.35
C GLU A 153 17.47 -16.61 10.43
N VAL A 154 17.62 -17.56 9.50
CA VAL A 154 18.72 -17.58 8.53
C VAL A 154 18.60 -16.42 7.55
N LEU A 155 17.38 -16.09 7.10
CA LEU A 155 17.15 -14.90 6.25
C LEU A 155 17.42 -13.60 7.02
N ILE A 156 17.01 -13.55 8.29
CA ILE A 156 17.29 -12.39 9.16
C ILE A 156 18.80 -12.21 9.32
N ASP A 157 19.52 -13.28 9.59
CA ASP A 157 20.98 -13.25 9.76
C ASP A 157 21.69 -12.92 8.45
N PHE A 158 21.21 -13.43 7.32
CA PHE A 158 21.70 -13.06 6.02
C PHE A 158 21.63 -11.54 5.78
N ILE A 159 20.47 -10.94 6.01
CA ILE A 159 20.28 -9.49 5.84
C ILE A 159 21.10 -8.69 6.87
N ARG A 160 21.23 -9.19 8.09
CA ARG A 160 22.07 -8.56 9.12
C ARG A 160 23.54 -8.48 8.69
N GLN A 161 24.05 -9.53 8.07
CA GLN A 161 25.43 -9.60 7.57
C GLN A 161 25.60 -8.88 6.23
N ASN A 162 24.54 -8.83 5.42
CA ASN A 162 24.55 -8.30 4.06
C ASN A 162 23.43 -7.25 3.85
N PRO A 163 23.43 -6.12 4.56
CA PRO A 163 22.34 -5.15 4.52
C PRO A 163 22.08 -4.55 3.14
N ALA A 164 23.07 -4.54 2.26
CA ALA A 164 22.92 -4.09 0.87
C ALA A 164 21.95 -4.97 0.04
N HIS A 165 21.76 -6.23 0.43
CA HIS A 165 20.82 -7.14 -0.23
C HIS A 165 19.37 -7.00 0.26
N LEU A 166 19.10 -6.16 1.27
CA LEU A 166 17.71 -5.87 1.66
C LEU A 166 16.97 -5.11 0.58
N ARG A 167 17.63 -4.11 -0.02
CA ARG A 167 17.03 -3.22 -1.00
C ARG A 167 18.08 -2.70 -1.97
N VAL A 168 17.75 -2.77 -3.25
CA VAL A 168 18.48 -2.10 -4.32
C VAL A 168 17.60 -0.97 -4.86
N ASP A 169 18.21 0.17 -5.20
CA ASP A 169 17.50 1.27 -5.82
C ASP A 169 17.07 0.86 -7.25
N PRO A 170 15.76 0.83 -7.55
CA PRO A 170 15.29 0.46 -8.88
C PRO A 170 15.84 1.34 -10.01
N GLY A 171 16.14 2.62 -9.70
CA GLY A 171 16.76 3.55 -10.67
C GLY A 171 18.19 3.19 -11.06
N SER A 172 18.86 2.29 -10.32
CA SER A 172 20.23 1.85 -10.59
C SER A 172 20.33 0.57 -11.43
N ILE A 173 19.19 -0.04 -11.78
CA ILE A 173 19.11 -1.31 -12.52
C ILE A 173 18.30 -1.18 -13.80
N GLU A 174 18.49 -2.11 -14.73
CA GLU A 174 17.71 -2.14 -15.97
C GLU A 174 16.22 -2.38 -15.68
N PRO A 175 15.32 -1.66 -16.38
CA PRO A 175 13.87 -1.86 -16.24
C PRO A 175 13.45 -3.31 -16.47
N GLY A 176 12.61 -3.84 -15.56
CA GLY A 176 12.15 -5.23 -15.64
C GLY A 176 13.05 -6.24 -14.95
N THR A 177 14.19 -5.83 -14.40
CA THR A 177 15.07 -6.71 -13.60
C THR A 177 14.47 -6.93 -12.20
N VAL A 178 14.45 -8.18 -11.75
CA VAL A 178 14.07 -8.52 -10.39
C VAL A 178 15.14 -8.05 -9.42
N CYS A 179 14.75 -7.27 -8.42
CA CYS A 179 15.65 -6.76 -7.39
C CYS A 179 15.05 -6.92 -5.99
N PRO A 180 15.91 -7.07 -4.96
CA PRO A 180 15.44 -7.24 -3.60
C PRO A 180 14.80 -5.96 -3.05
N ASN A 181 13.78 -6.15 -2.22
CA ASN A 181 13.18 -5.13 -1.39
C ASN A 181 12.55 -5.78 -0.15
N PRO A 182 12.23 -5.01 0.91
CA PRO A 182 11.65 -5.55 2.14
C PRO A 182 10.45 -6.49 1.94
N ALA A 183 9.54 -6.14 1.02
CA ALA A 183 8.36 -6.95 0.76
C ALA A 183 8.67 -8.22 -0.06
N SER A 184 9.69 -8.21 -0.91
CA SER A 184 10.10 -9.40 -1.67
C SER A 184 10.76 -10.45 -0.77
N TRP A 185 11.52 -10.02 0.24
CA TRP A 185 12.07 -10.93 1.25
C TRP A 185 10.98 -11.57 2.11
N HIS A 186 9.96 -10.80 2.50
CA HIS A 186 8.81 -11.37 3.22
C HIS A 186 8.11 -12.44 2.37
N ARG A 187 7.80 -12.15 1.11
CA ARG A 187 7.19 -13.12 0.21
C ARG A 187 8.06 -14.34 -0.08
N ALA A 188 9.38 -14.13 -0.16
CA ALA A 188 10.32 -15.23 -0.31
C ALA A 188 10.27 -16.17 0.91
N ASN A 189 10.24 -15.61 2.12
CA ASN A 189 10.07 -16.39 3.34
C ASN A 189 8.76 -17.18 3.34
N GLU A 190 7.63 -16.54 3.08
CA GLU A 190 6.32 -17.20 3.01
C GLU A 190 6.33 -18.37 2.01
N ALA A 191 6.90 -18.16 0.84
CA ALA A 191 6.97 -19.19 -0.19
C ALA A 191 7.90 -20.35 0.21
N LEU A 192 9.07 -20.06 0.76
CA LEU A 192 10.02 -21.08 1.24
C LEU A 192 9.42 -21.94 2.36
N VAL A 193 8.77 -21.32 3.34
CA VAL A 193 8.08 -22.03 4.42
C VAL A 193 6.94 -22.88 3.85
N HIS A 194 6.12 -22.33 2.96
CA HIS A 194 5.01 -23.07 2.34
C HIS A 194 5.49 -24.28 1.54
N MET A 195 6.64 -24.18 0.88
CA MET A 195 7.24 -25.26 0.10
C MET A 195 8.07 -26.23 0.96
N GLN A 196 8.10 -26.06 2.28
CA GLN A 196 8.90 -26.87 3.21
C GLN A 196 10.42 -26.79 2.91
N MET A 197 10.86 -25.63 2.49
CA MET A 197 12.26 -25.29 2.20
C MET A 197 12.73 -24.12 3.07
N ALA A 198 12.25 -24.02 4.31
CA ALA A 198 12.70 -22.96 5.22
C ALA A 198 14.22 -23.06 5.41
N PRO A 199 14.98 -21.97 5.25
CA PRO A 199 16.44 -22.02 5.32
C PRO A 199 16.97 -22.58 6.64
N SER A 200 16.33 -22.32 7.77
CA SER A 200 16.69 -22.87 9.07
C SER A 200 16.57 -24.40 9.14
N ASP A 201 15.57 -24.99 8.45
CA ASP A 201 15.41 -26.45 8.37
C ASP A 201 16.44 -27.11 7.45
N CYS A 202 17.08 -26.33 6.59
CA CYS A 202 18.09 -26.78 5.62
C CYS A 202 19.52 -26.56 6.11
N ALA A 203 19.71 -25.87 7.24
CA ALA A 203 21.02 -25.54 7.77
C ALA A 203 21.89 -26.79 7.98
N GLY A 204 23.08 -26.82 7.36
CA GLY A 204 24.01 -27.96 7.42
C GLY A 204 23.62 -29.15 6.53
N LYS A 205 22.64 -29.01 5.66
CA LYS A 205 22.22 -30.00 4.63
C LYS A 205 22.49 -29.43 3.25
N ASP A 206 22.34 -30.27 2.21
CA ASP A 206 22.34 -29.80 0.84
C ASP A 206 21.15 -28.85 0.61
N ILE A 207 21.41 -27.76 -0.12
CA ILE A 207 20.36 -26.77 -0.46
C ILE A 207 19.32 -27.46 -1.32
N PRO A 208 18.01 -27.36 -0.96
CA PRO A 208 16.94 -27.97 -1.73
C PRO A 208 16.92 -27.49 -3.19
N GLU A 209 16.73 -28.43 -4.11
CA GLU A 209 16.52 -28.09 -5.51
C GLU A 209 15.28 -27.19 -5.63
N GLY A 210 15.46 -26.03 -6.25
CA GLY A 210 14.39 -25.03 -6.38
C GLY A 210 14.47 -23.84 -5.41
N MET A 211 15.16 -23.93 -4.29
CA MET A 211 15.34 -22.79 -3.38
C MET A 211 16.00 -21.61 -4.10
N TYR A 212 17.10 -21.86 -4.82
CA TYR A 212 17.75 -20.84 -5.63
C TYR A 212 16.81 -20.24 -6.69
N ALA A 213 16.05 -21.08 -7.40
CA ALA A 213 15.14 -20.61 -8.45
C ALA A 213 14.02 -19.71 -7.87
N LEU A 214 13.51 -20.06 -6.67
CA LEU A 214 12.51 -19.26 -5.96
C LEU A 214 13.10 -17.91 -5.54
N LEU A 215 14.25 -17.91 -4.90
CA LEU A 215 14.94 -16.68 -4.49
C LEU A 215 15.30 -15.82 -5.69
N LEU A 216 15.82 -16.42 -6.77
CA LEU A 216 16.10 -15.71 -8.03
C LEU A 216 14.88 -14.94 -8.56
N GLY A 217 13.71 -15.57 -8.56
CA GLY A 217 12.46 -14.96 -9.03
C GLY A 217 11.90 -13.88 -8.10
N MET A 218 12.31 -13.84 -6.83
CA MET A 218 11.78 -12.89 -5.85
C MET A 218 12.73 -11.77 -5.45
N VAL A 219 14.02 -12.08 -5.34
CA VAL A 219 15.02 -11.12 -4.84
C VAL A 219 16.15 -10.85 -5.83
N GLY A 220 16.14 -11.50 -6.99
CA GLY A 220 17.12 -11.30 -8.05
C GLY A 220 18.40 -12.10 -7.88
N VAL A 221 19.24 -12.07 -8.93
CA VAL A 221 20.40 -12.95 -9.10
C VAL A 221 21.40 -12.81 -7.96
N GLU A 222 21.85 -11.58 -7.69
CA GLU A 222 22.90 -11.32 -6.71
C GLU A 222 22.52 -11.74 -5.30
N ALA A 223 21.31 -11.37 -4.88
CA ALA A 223 20.79 -11.72 -3.57
C ALA A 223 20.53 -13.23 -3.45
N ALA A 224 20.03 -13.88 -4.51
CA ALA A 224 19.79 -15.32 -4.53
C ALA A 224 21.12 -16.11 -4.42
N ILE A 225 22.15 -15.74 -5.18
CA ILE A 225 23.48 -16.40 -5.12
C ILE A 225 24.11 -16.21 -3.73
N ALA A 226 24.00 -15.01 -3.17
CA ALA A 226 24.62 -14.73 -1.86
C ALA A 226 23.91 -15.41 -0.69
N CYS A 227 22.60 -15.73 -0.85
CA CYS A 227 21.79 -16.35 0.20
C CYS A 227 21.80 -17.87 0.16
N THR A 228 22.13 -18.49 -0.98
CA THR A 228 22.27 -19.94 -1.17
C THR A 228 23.73 -20.39 -1.19
#